data_9757e71ffb1e7930841beb210c0a35d9
#
_entry.id   9757e71ffb1e7930841beb210c0a35d9
#
_cell.length_a   1.000
_cell.length_b   1.000
_cell.length_c   1.000
_cell.angle_alpha   90.00
_cell.angle_beta   90.00
_cell.angle_gamma   90.00
#
_symmetry.space_group_name_H-M   'P 1'
#
loop_
_entity.id
_entity.type
_entity.pdbx_description
1 polymer ?
#
loop_
_entity_poly.entity_id
_entity_poly.type
_entity_poly.pdbx_seq_one_letter_code
_entity_poly.pdbx_strand_id
1 'polypeptide(L)'
;MTSYAEPLDPVKLLSSYVGIDTVNPPGNESRAVDFYAKIFEEEGIEFSSAESAPGRGNIWARIKGGDLPALVLLQHTDVVPATKKYWDTDPFVAEIKDGYLYGRGVIDMKGAGISQLVSFIRLHRSGLSLNRDVVFVATADEEAGGMFGAGWLIDNHPEIFEGAGFVINEGGSGQIIEGEKVFAIEITQKVPVWLRFTAVDTPGHGSSPRTTSSVSRIVHALNLVRENPFEPRIIPSVDTYFKSLSLKMTGKEAEAFANMKNFIGSKEYQAELQESSPSYHALTRDTCSLTMLEGSQKINVVPPVAAAEIDCRMLPDRTSEEFIQDIKTLVEPAGVTVSVVLAFSPAVSSVDSEFFQHIAKVTQKIHPGSRIVPAVSTGFTDSHFTRDLGIDSYGFNPVLFDSGDWTGVHGNNERVKVTSFLQGTEDLHQIVSQFVID
;
A
#
# COMPACT_ATOMS: atom_id res chain seq x y z
N MET A 1 8.74 -22.74 38.02
CA MET A 1 7.28 -22.53 37.87
C MET A 1 7.12 -21.75 36.59
N THR A 2 6.78 -22.42 35.50
CA THR A 2 6.46 -21.75 34.21
C THR A 2 5.16 -20.98 34.43
N SER A 3 5.27 -19.67 34.60
CA SER A 3 4.13 -18.78 34.48
C SER A 3 3.55 -18.99 33.08
N TYR A 4 2.36 -19.55 32.98
CA TYR A 4 1.63 -19.57 31.73
C TYR A 4 1.36 -18.09 31.37
N ALA A 5 2.07 -17.59 30.36
CA ALA A 5 1.77 -16.28 29.81
C ALA A 5 0.28 -16.25 29.42
N GLU A 6 -0.41 -15.15 29.76
CA GLU A 6 -1.83 -15.02 29.38
C GLU A 6 -2.01 -15.18 27.86
N PRO A 7 -3.12 -15.80 27.44
CA PRO A 7 -3.42 -15.89 26.00
C PRO A 7 -3.46 -14.50 25.38
N LEU A 8 -2.80 -14.34 24.23
CA LEU A 8 -2.92 -13.10 23.46
C LEU A 8 -4.35 -12.98 22.92
N ASP A 9 -4.98 -11.84 23.17
CA ASP A 9 -6.27 -11.50 22.61
C ASP A 9 -6.07 -10.49 21.46
N PRO A 10 -6.12 -10.94 20.19
CA PRO A 10 -5.89 -10.05 19.05
C PRO A 10 -6.91 -8.92 18.96
N VAL A 11 -8.17 -9.16 19.36
CA VAL A 11 -9.23 -8.14 19.32
C VAL A 11 -8.97 -7.03 20.34
N LYS A 12 -8.53 -7.41 21.55
CA LYS A 12 -8.16 -6.45 22.59
C LYS A 12 -6.93 -5.63 22.19
N LEU A 13 -5.92 -6.30 21.61
CA LEU A 13 -4.72 -5.61 21.11
C LEU A 13 -5.09 -4.61 20.01
N LEU A 14 -5.87 -5.04 18.99
CA LEU A 14 -6.30 -4.15 17.91
C LEU A 14 -7.16 -2.99 18.45
N SER A 15 -8.09 -3.26 19.37
CA SER A 15 -8.92 -2.21 19.98
C SER A 15 -8.08 -1.18 20.72
N SER A 16 -7.05 -1.60 21.44
CA SER A 16 -6.14 -0.70 22.13
C SER A 16 -5.31 0.10 21.13
N TYR A 17 -4.85 -0.53 20.04
CA TYR A 17 -4.03 0.09 19.02
C TYR A 17 -4.78 1.13 18.18
N VAL A 18 -6.06 0.90 17.86
CA VAL A 18 -6.93 1.89 17.19
C VAL A 18 -7.01 3.20 17.98
N GLY A 19 -7.02 3.10 19.32
CA GLY A 19 -7.05 4.28 20.20
C GLY A 19 -5.76 5.12 20.22
N ILE A 20 -4.70 4.65 19.59
CA ILE A 20 -3.44 5.37 19.49
C ILE A 20 -3.46 6.26 18.24
N ASP A 21 -3.41 7.57 18.47
CA ASP A 21 -3.43 8.57 17.41
C ASP A 21 -2.07 8.64 16.69
N THR A 22 -2.05 8.07 15.51
CA THR A 22 -0.94 8.09 14.55
C THR A 22 -1.38 8.66 13.21
N VAL A 23 -2.30 9.61 13.23
CA VAL A 23 -2.81 10.28 12.01
C VAL A 23 -1.67 11.01 11.29
N ASN A 24 -1.52 10.74 10.02
CA ASN A 24 -0.54 11.36 9.14
C ASN A 24 -1.25 12.17 8.02
N PRO A 25 -1.01 13.47 7.86
CA PRO A 25 -0.16 14.33 8.70
C PRO A 25 -0.79 14.65 10.08
N PRO A 26 0.00 15.00 11.11
CA PRO A 26 1.44 15.23 11.09
C PRO A 26 2.30 13.99 11.32
N GLY A 27 1.74 12.83 11.59
CA GLY A 27 2.40 11.65 12.12
C GLY A 27 2.20 11.58 13.64
N ASN A 28 3.03 10.96 14.40
CA ASN A 28 3.11 10.71 15.84
C ASN A 28 3.30 9.21 16.11
N GLU A 29 3.97 8.56 15.19
CA GLU A 29 4.17 7.10 15.20
C GLU A 29 5.03 6.67 16.39
N SER A 30 5.77 7.59 17.05
CA SER A 30 6.43 7.30 18.32
C SER A 30 5.46 6.80 19.39
N ARG A 31 4.16 7.14 19.31
CA ARG A 31 3.12 6.56 20.18
C ARG A 31 2.86 5.10 19.91
N ALA A 32 2.96 4.69 18.64
CA ALA A 32 2.88 3.27 18.25
C ALA A 32 4.14 2.52 18.70
N VAL A 33 5.32 3.16 18.61
CA VAL A 33 6.56 2.61 19.17
C VAL A 33 6.40 2.31 20.67
N ASP A 34 5.85 3.24 21.46
CA ASP A 34 5.59 3.04 22.89
C ASP A 34 4.65 1.84 23.14
N PHE A 35 3.64 1.68 22.29
CA PHE A 35 2.71 0.54 22.37
C PHE A 35 3.42 -0.80 22.12
N TYR A 36 4.22 -0.92 21.06
CA TYR A 36 4.95 -2.13 20.74
C TYR A 36 6.07 -2.40 21.76
N ALA A 37 6.82 -1.37 22.16
CA ALA A 37 7.89 -1.48 23.14
C ALA A 37 7.38 -2.07 24.45
N LYS A 38 6.25 -1.58 24.97
CA LYS A 38 5.63 -2.12 26.17
C LYS A 38 5.30 -3.62 26.03
N ILE A 39 4.75 -4.03 24.89
CA ILE A 39 4.42 -5.43 24.65
C ILE A 39 5.71 -6.27 24.59
N PHE A 40 6.74 -5.79 23.89
CA PHE A 40 8.02 -6.52 23.80
C PHE A 40 8.70 -6.63 25.15
N GLU A 41 8.65 -5.60 25.99
CA GLU A 41 9.15 -5.64 27.37
C GLU A 41 8.40 -6.71 28.20
N GLU A 42 7.06 -6.73 28.13
CA GLU A 42 6.22 -7.72 28.83
C GLU A 42 6.49 -9.16 28.37
N GLU A 43 6.85 -9.33 27.09
CA GLU A 43 7.19 -10.64 26.49
C GLU A 43 8.67 -11.02 26.65
N GLY A 44 9.52 -10.13 27.14
CA GLY A 44 10.97 -10.35 27.21
C GLY A 44 11.65 -10.44 25.84
N ILE A 45 11.10 -9.76 24.83
CA ILE A 45 11.65 -9.67 23.48
C ILE A 45 12.61 -8.48 23.40
N GLU A 46 13.84 -8.73 22.94
CA GLU A 46 14.78 -7.65 22.64
C GLU A 46 14.34 -6.91 21.38
N PHE A 47 14.32 -5.59 21.44
CA PHE A 47 13.93 -4.74 20.34
C PHE A 47 14.83 -3.48 20.25
N SER A 48 14.76 -2.80 19.12
CA SER A 48 15.37 -1.49 18.91
C SER A 48 14.33 -0.54 18.31
N SER A 49 14.52 0.74 18.53
CA SER A 49 13.67 1.79 17.95
C SER A 49 14.50 3.02 17.63
N ALA A 50 14.04 3.80 16.65
CA ALA A 50 14.65 5.06 16.27
C ALA A 50 13.61 6.04 15.73
N GLU A 51 13.81 7.34 15.95
CA GLU A 51 13.03 8.40 15.32
C GLU A 51 13.78 8.96 14.11
N SER A 52 13.16 8.98 12.96
CA SER A 52 13.69 9.61 11.74
C SER A 52 13.53 11.14 11.76
N ALA A 53 12.51 11.62 12.47
CA ALA A 53 12.22 13.03 12.78
C ALA A 53 11.36 13.07 14.04
N PRO A 54 11.17 14.23 14.68
CA PRO A 54 10.35 14.32 15.90
C PRO A 54 8.97 13.72 15.73
N GLY A 55 8.65 12.69 16.54
CA GLY A 55 7.39 11.96 16.49
C GLY A 55 7.29 10.87 15.41
N ARG A 56 8.26 10.75 14.50
CA ARG A 56 8.30 9.77 13.42
C ARG A 56 9.06 8.52 13.86
N GLY A 57 8.49 7.76 14.79
CA GLY A 57 9.13 6.60 15.40
C GLY A 57 8.99 5.32 14.60
N ASN A 58 10.06 4.53 14.57
CA ASN A 58 10.15 3.21 13.97
C ASN A 58 10.63 2.21 15.02
N ILE A 59 10.17 0.95 14.98
CA ILE A 59 10.56 -0.10 15.93
C ILE A 59 10.75 -1.42 15.21
N TRP A 60 11.75 -2.21 15.65
CA TRP A 60 12.00 -3.55 15.10
C TRP A 60 12.53 -4.51 16.16
N ALA A 61 12.27 -5.79 15.94
CA ALA A 61 12.75 -6.90 16.76
C ALA A 61 13.12 -8.09 15.88
N ARG A 62 14.04 -8.95 16.33
CA ARG A 62 14.51 -10.10 15.56
C ARG A 62 14.54 -11.35 16.43
N ILE A 63 13.88 -12.40 16.01
CA ILE A 63 14.04 -13.76 16.53
C ILE A 63 15.10 -14.45 15.68
N LYS A 64 16.18 -14.88 16.32
CA LYS A 64 17.25 -15.60 15.63
C LYS A 64 16.84 -17.02 15.30
N GLY A 65 17.21 -17.46 14.09
CA GLY A 65 16.99 -18.79 13.55
C GLY A 65 18.23 -19.34 12.84
N GLY A 66 18.02 -20.26 11.90
CA GLY A 66 19.08 -20.87 11.09
C GLY A 66 19.57 -19.96 9.95
N ASP A 67 20.29 -20.58 9.03
CA ASP A 67 21.06 -19.87 8.00
C ASP A 67 20.26 -19.56 6.71
N LEU A 68 18.96 -19.95 6.66
CA LEU A 68 18.13 -19.62 5.50
C LEU A 68 17.82 -18.10 5.45
N PRO A 69 17.54 -17.51 4.26
CA PRO A 69 17.21 -16.10 4.15
C PRO A 69 16.04 -15.70 5.05
N ALA A 70 16.20 -14.60 5.79
CA ALA A 70 15.25 -14.18 6.80
C ALA A 70 13.89 -13.78 6.22
N LEU A 71 12.83 -13.94 7.03
CA LEU A 71 11.48 -13.43 6.78
C LEU A 71 11.25 -12.15 7.57
N VAL A 72 10.88 -11.06 6.88
CA VAL A 72 10.51 -9.79 7.48
C VAL A 72 8.99 -9.66 7.51
N LEU A 73 8.44 -9.37 8.69
CA LEU A 73 7.05 -8.97 8.90
C LEU A 73 7.04 -7.44 8.95
N LEU A 74 6.68 -6.81 7.84
CA LEU A 74 6.72 -5.36 7.67
C LEU A 74 5.32 -4.78 7.78
N GLN A 75 5.18 -3.68 8.51
CA GLN A 75 3.92 -2.96 8.63
C GLN A 75 4.16 -1.48 8.87
N HIS A 76 3.24 -0.62 8.42
CA HIS A 76 3.23 0.78 8.81
C HIS A 76 2.31 1.03 10.01
N THR A 77 2.57 2.11 10.73
CA THR A 77 1.88 2.45 11.98
C THR A 77 0.99 3.68 11.87
N ASP A 78 1.22 4.51 10.86
CA ASP A 78 0.41 5.69 10.59
C ASP A 78 -0.93 5.32 9.94
N VAL A 79 -1.85 6.27 9.96
CA VAL A 79 -3.18 6.15 9.36
C VAL A 79 -3.60 7.48 8.76
N VAL A 80 -4.40 7.46 7.69
CA VAL A 80 -4.96 8.69 7.11
C VAL A 80 -5.97 9.37 8.05
N PRO A 81 -6.19 10.69 7.93
CA PRO A 81 -7.16 11.43 8.71
C PRO A 81 -8.59 10.87 8.57
N ALA A 82 -9.39 11.01 9.62
CA ALA A 82 -10.81 10.70 9.62
C ALA A 82 -11.62 11.83 10.26
N THR A 83 -12.78 12.15 9.66
CA THR A 83 -13.66 13.19 10.18
C THR A 83 -14.85 12.57 10.89
N LYS A 84 -14.84 12.57 12.21
CA LYS A 84 -15.84 11.93 13.10
C LYS A 84 -17.30 12.15 12.69
N LYS A 85 -17.68 13.34 12.22
CA LYS A 85 -19.06 13.65 11.84
C LYS A 85 -19.62 12.81 10.69
N TYR A 86 -18.75 12.12 9.93
CA TYR A 86 -19.14 11.26 8.82
C TYR A 86 -19.08 9.77 9.17
N TRP A 87 -18.77 9.45 10.43
CA TRP A 87 -18.69 8.08 10.93
C TRP A 87 -19.87 7.77 11.84
N ASP A 88 -20.33 6.53 11.80
CA ASP A 88 -21.37 6.01 12.69
C ASP A 88 -20.85 5.75 14.11
N THR A 89 -19.52 5.65 14.26
CA THR A 89 -18.78 5.48 15.52
C THR A 89 -17.67 6.54 15.62
N ASP A 90 -16.90 6.54 16.69
CA ASP A 90 -15.68 7.35 16.75
C ASP A 90 -14.54 6.61 16.01
N PRO A 91 -13.92 7.18 14.93
CA PRO A 91 -12.89 6.51 14.17
C PRO A 91 -11.62 6.15 14.98
N PHE A 92 -11.39 6.83 16.10
CA PHE A 92 -10.23 6.62 16.97
C PHE A 92 -10.59 5.98 18.32
N VAL A 93 -11.79 5.42 18.42
CA VAL A 93 -12.23 4.61 19.55
C VAL A 93 -12.79 3.31 18.99
N ALA A 94 -12.09 2.21 19.20
CA ALA A 94 -12.54 0.91 18.72
C ALA A 94 -13.91 0.55 19.30
N GLU A 95 -14.89 0.33 18.45
CA GLU A 95 -16.24 -0.10 18.84
C GLU A 95 -16.61 -1.38 18.11
N ILE A 96 -17.07 -2.38 18.86
CA ILE A 96 -17.63 -3.60 18.27
C ILE A 96 -19.14 -3.43 18.17
N LYS A 97 -19.65 -3.40 16.93
CA LYS A 97 -21.05 -3.27 16.63
C LYS A 97 -21.44 -4.25 15.54
N ASP A 98 -22.53 -4.98 15.74
CA ASP A 98 -23.07 -5.99 14.79
C ASP A 98 -22.02 -7.01 14.31
N GLY A 99 -21.06 -7.37 15.17
CA GLY A 99 -19.99 -8.32 14.88
C GLY A 99 -18.78 -7.73 14.11
N TYR A 100 -18.77 -6.42 13.86
CA TYR A 100 -17.65 -5.69 13.25
C TYR A 100 -16.95 -4.82 14.28
N LEU A 101 -15.63 -4.78 14.18
CA LEU A 101 -14.77 -3.82 14.88
C LEU A 101 -14.59 -2.61 13.96
N TYR A 102 -15.08 -1.46 14.39
CA TYR A 102 -14.95 -0.17 13.70
C TYR A 102 -13.74 0.60 14.23
N GLY A 103 -13.03 1.27 13.33
CA GLY A 103 -11.94 2.17 13.66
C GLY A 103 -11.06 2.46 12.46
N ARG A 104 -10.44 3.63 12.42
CA ARG A 104 -9.46 3.98 11.40
C ARG A 104 -8.21 3.10 11.58
N GLY A 105 -7.77 2.46 10.47
CA GLY A 105 -6.62 1.57 10.47
C GLY A 105 -6.96 0.10 10.76
N VAL A 106 -8.22 -0.27 11.02
CA VAL A 106 -8.55 -1.69 11.29
C VAL A 106 -8.33 -2.59 10.08
N ILE A 107 -8.34 -2.03 8.86
CA ILE A 107 -7.96 -2.71 7.63
C ILE A 107 -6.58 -2.24 7.18
N ASP A 108 -6.34 -0.94 7.16
CA ASP A 108 -5.17 -0.27 6.62
C ASP A 108 -4.39 0.48 7.73
N MET A 109 -3.27 -0.10 8.30
CA MET A 109 -3.02 -1.55 8.32
C MET A 109 -2.83 -2.08 9.76
N LYS A 110 -3.35 -1.36 10.79
CA LYS A 110 -3.22 -1.78 12.21
C LYS A 110 -3.70 -3.22 12.45
N GLY A 111 -4.78 -3.65 11.74
CA GLY A 111 -5.28 -5.02 11.85
C GLY A 111 -4.27 -6.07 11.38
N ALA A 112 -3.67 -5.85 10.20
CA ALA A 112 -2.61 -6.70 9.68
C ALA A 112 -1.38 -6.66 10.60
N GLY A 113 -1.03 -5.47 11.10
CA GLY A 113 0.06 -5.26 12.06
C GLY A 113 -0.11 -6.07 13.34
N ILE A 114 -1.31 -6.10 13.92
CA ILE A 114 -1.60 -6.95 15.09
C ILE A 114 -1.52 -8.43 14.74
N SER A 115 -1.97 -8.85 13.56
CA SER A 115 -1.84 -10.25 13.12
C SER A 115 -0.37 -10.67 13.01
N GLN A 116 0.49 -9.80 12.47
CA GLN A 116 1.94 -10.00 12.41
C GLN A 116 2.57 -10.05 13.81
N LEU A 117 2.21 -9.10 14.69
CA LEU A 117 2.67 -9.06 16.07
C LEU A 117 2.32 -10.36 16.84
N VAL A 118 1.08 -10.80 16.73
CA VAL A 118 0.60 -12.03 17.38
C VAL A 118 1.37 -13.24 16.87
N SER A 119 1.63 -13.32 15.56
CA SER A 119 2.43 -14.39 14.98
C SER A 119 3.87 -14.36 15.51
N PHE A 120 4.49 -13.19 15.56
CA PHE A 120 5.85 -12.98 16.06
C PHE A 120 5.99 -13.40 17.54
N ILE A 121 5.07 -12.93 18.40
CA ILE A 121 5.08 -13.29 19.83
C ILE A 121 4.86 -14.80 20.03
N ARG A 122 3.94 -15.43 19.29
CA ARG A 122 3.71 -16.88 19.38
C ARG A 122 4.95 -17.67 18.99
N LEU A 123 5.69 -17.25 17.97
CA LEU A 123 6.98 -17.86 17.60
C LEU A 123 8.00 -17.70 18.73
N HIS A 124 8.14 -16.52 19.30
CA HIS A 124 9.04 -16.27 20.44
C HIS A 124 8.68 -17.16 21.64
N ARG A 125 7.40 -17.21 22.04
CA ARG A 125 6.90 -18.03 23.16
C ARG A 125 7.05 -19.53 22.93
N SER A 126 7.07 -19.98 21.65
CA SER A 126 7.18 -21.40 21.33
C SER A 126 8.52 -22.00 21.74
N GLY A 127 9.59 -21.20 21.74
CA GLY A 127 10.94 -21.65 21.99
C GLY A 127 11.46 -22.70 20.97
N LEU A 128 10.74 -22.89 19.86
CA LEU A 128 11.14 -23.84 18.81
C LEU A 128 12.34 -23.31 18.02
N SER A 129 13.15 -24.23 17.51
CA SER A 129 14.22 -23.87 16.58
C SER A 129 13.61 -23.41 15.26
N LEU A 130 14.04 -22.26 14.80
CA LEU A 130 13.65 -21.71 13.50
C LEU A 130 14.75 -21.99 12.48
N ASN A 131 14.37 -22.23 11.23
CA ASN A 131 15.32 -22.45 10.11
C ASN A 131 15.88 -21.15 9.51
N ARG A 132 15.27 -20.00 9.86
CA ARG A 132 15.63 -18.64 9.43
C ARG A 132 15.32 -17.62 10.51
N ASP A 133 15.95 -16.45 10.43
CA ASP A 133 15.57 -15.33 11.28
C ASP A 133 14.14 -14.85 10.91
N VAL A 134 13.41 -14.37 11.91
CA VAL A 134 12.15 -13.64 11.71
C VAL A 134 12.32 -12.23 12.26
N VAL A 135 12.07 -11.23 11.42
CA VAL A 135 12.23 -9.82 11.77
C VAL A 135 10.87 -9.16 11.75
N PHE A 136 10.49 -8.53 12.85
CA PHE A 136 9.30 -7.67 12.93
C PHE A 136 9.74 -6.23 12.74
N VAL A 137 9.08 -5.48 11.85
CA VAL A 137 9.39 -4.07 11.58
C VAL A 137 8.09 -3.29 11.51
N ALA A 138 7.96 -2.26 12.33
CA ALA A 138 6.83 -1.33 12.30
C ALA A 138 7.35 0.08 11.97
N THR A 139 6.92 0.62 10.85
CA THR A 139 7.44 1.83 10.21
C THR A 139 6.50 3.02 10.37
N ALA A 140 7.04 4.21 10.28
CA ALA A 140 6.29 5.46 10.15
C ALA A 140 6.02 5.79 8.66
N ASP A 141 5.12 6.73 8.39
CA ASP A 141 5.09 7.54 7.17
C ASP A 141 4.63 6.86 5.87
N GLU A 142 4.16 5.64 5.90
CA GLU A 142 3.76 4.96 4.67
C GLU A 142 2.71 5.77 3.90
N GLU A 143 1.68 6.27 4.59
CA GLU A 143 0.57 7.06 4.05
C GLU A 143 0.99 8.40 3.39
N ALA A 144 2.25 8.81 3.58
CA ALA A 144 2.83 10.00 2.96
C ALA A 144 4.09 9.69 2.11
N GLY A 145 4.37 8.41 1.84
CA GLY A 145 5.43 7.96 0.94
C GLY A 145 6.59 7.22 1.60
N GLY A 146 6.54 6.93 2.91
CA GLY A 146 7.48 6.04 3.61
C GLY A 146 8.90 6.57 3.82
N MET A 147 9.15 7.84 3.47
CA MET A 147 10.51 8.42 3.53
C MET A 147 11.01 8.65 4.95
N PHE A 148 10.13 8.72 5.95
CA PHE A 148 10.47 8.74 7.37
C PHE A 148 10.34 7.36 8.04
N GLY A 149 9.89 6.35 7.30
CA GLY A 149 9.70 4.97 7.72
C GLY A 149 10.67 4.01 7.07
N ALA A 150 10.16 3.13 6.21
CA ALA A 150 10.93 2.07 5.57
C ALA A 150 12.12 2.60 4.76
N GLY A 151 11.94 3.69 4.02
CA GLY A 151 13.03 4.33 3.28
C GLY A 151 14.14 4.79 4.20
N TRP A 152 13.81 5.49 5.30
CA TRP A 152 14.81 5.95 6.26
C TRP A 152 15.52 4.80 6.97
N LEU A 153 14.79 3.73 7.33
CA LEU A 153 15.38 2.55 7.97
C LEU A 153 16.39 1.86 7.05
N ILE A 154 16.10 1.73 5.76
CA ILE A 154 17.02 1.14 4.80
C ILE A 154 18.32 1.94 4.69
N ASP A 155 18.23 3.27 4.72
CA ASP A 155 19.38 4.16 4.60
C ASP A 155 20.22 4.24 5.89
N ASN A 156 19.57 4.16 7.07
CA ASN A 156 20.23 4.42 8.36
C ASN A 156 20.40 3.18 9.25
N HIS A 157 19.60 2.13 9.01
CA HIS A 157 19.59 0.87 9.76
C HIS A 157 19.53 -0.33 8.81
N PRO A 158 20.42 -0.43 7.80
CA PRO A 158 20.38 -1.53 6.82
C PRO A 158 20.52 -2.93 7.42
N GLU A 159 21.08 -3.03 8.64
CA GLU A 159 21.20 -4.29 9.39
C GLU A 159 19.86 -4.97 9.66
N ILE A 160 18.77 -4.22 9.63
CA ILE A 160 17.40 -4.76 9.80
C ILE A 160 17.07 -5.74 8.66
N PHE A 161 17.48 -5.40 7.45
CA PHE A 161 17.18 -6.14 6.23
C PHE A 161 18.33 -7.03 5.78
N GLU A 162 19.45 -7.03 6.51
CA GLU A 162 20.59 -7.90 6.17
C GLU A 162 20.21 -9.38 6.25
N GLY A 163 20.49 -10.11 5.16
CA GLY A 163 20.14 -11.52 5.00
C GLY A 163 18.66 -11.79 4.79
N ALA A 164 17.80 -10.77 4.63
CA ALA A 164 16.39 -10.96 4.29
C ALA A 164 16.22 -11.47 2.86
N GLY A 165 15.42 -12.52 2.70
CA GLY A 165 15.02 -13.03 1.38
C GLY A 165 13.57 -12.73 1.05
N PHE A 166 12.75 -12.52 2.08
CA PHE A 166 11.31 -12.37 1.93
C PHE A 166 10.73 -11.34 2.89
N VAL A 167 9.72 -10.62 2.39
CA VAL A 167 8.91 -9.70 3.18
C VAL A 167 7.45 -10.08 3.02
N ILE A 168 6.69 -10.05 4.11
CA ILE A 168 5.23 -9.98 4.09
C ILE A 168 4.78 -8.62 4.61
N ASN A 169 3.93 -7.94 3.84
CA ASN A 169 3.41 -6.62 4.11
C ASN A 169 1.91 -6.57 3.79
N GLU A 170 1.33 -5.41 3.71
CA GLU A 170 -0.04 -5.17 3.25
C GLU A 170 -0.20 -5.26 1.73
N GLY A 171 -1.45 -5.19 1.22
CA GLY A 171 -1.77 -5.03 -0.21
C GLY A 171 -2.60 -6.16 -0.83
N GLY A 172 -2.63 -7.34 -0.23
CA GLY A 172 -3.48 -8.46 -0.66
C GLY A 172 -4.35 -9.01 0.47
N SER A 173 -5.49 -9.58 0.13
CA SER A 173 -6.44 -10.13 1.10
C SER A 173 -7.31 -11.24 0.50
N GLY A 174 -8.10 -11.88 1.36
CA GLY A 174 -9.13 -12.83 0.95
C GLY A 174 -10.46 -12.13 0.65
N GLN A 175 -11.19 -12.60 -0.37
CA GLN A 175 -12.54 -12.13 -0.69
C GLN A 175 -13.43 -13.33 -1.05
N ILE A 176 -14.72 -13.22 -0.70
CA ILE A 176 -15.74 -14.14 -1.20
C ILE A 176 -16.36 -13.49 -2.44
N ILE A 177 -16.12 -14.09 -3.60
CA ILE A 177 -16.63 -13.63 -4.90
C ILE A 177 -17.51 -14.76 -5.45
N GLU A 178 -18.80 -14.51 -5.64
CA GLU A 178 -19.79 -15.50 -6.11
C GLU A 178 -19.75 -16.84 -5.33
N GLY A 179 -19.49 -16.75 -4.03
CA GLY A 179 -19.44 -17.90 -3.14
C GLY A 179 -18.09 -18.64 -3.09
N GLU A 180 -17.13 -18.27 -3.92
CA GLU A 180 -15.76 -18.83 -3.88
C GLU A 180 -14.80 -17.92 -3.10
N LYS A 181 -13.87 -18.54 -2.39
CA LYS A 181 -12.80 -17.83 -1.68
C LYS A 181 -11.64 -17.53 -2.63
N VAL A 182 -11.29 -16.28 -2.78
CA VAL A 182 -10.16 -15.81 -3.57
C VAL A 182 -9.21 -15.07 -2.65
N PHE A 183 -7.95 -15.47 -2.65
CA PHE A 183 -6.90 -14.78 -1.94
C PHE A 183 -5.95 -14.12 -2.94
N ALA A 184 -5.88 -12.82 -2.89
CA ALA A 184 -4.94 -12.03 -3.67
C ALA A 184 -3.62 -11.90 -2.89
N ILE A 185 -2.50 -12.18 -3.54
CA ILE A 185 -1.16 -11.90 -3.02
C ILE A 185 -0.58 -10.79 -3.89
N GLU A 186 -0.38 -9.61 -3.33
CA GLU A 186 0.22 -8.50 -4.06
C GLU A 186 1.70 -8.81 -4.34
N ILE A 187 2.09 -8.72 -5.60
CA ILE A 187 3.46 -8.99 -6.08
C ILE A 187 4.14 -7.75 -6.64
N THR A 188 3.38 -6.71 -6.94
CA THR A 188 3.85 -5.43 -7.46
C THR A 188 2.74 -4.38 -7.36
N GLN A 189 3.11 -3.14 -7.57
CA GLN A 189 2.24 -1.98 -7.50
C GLN A 189 2.46 -1.04 -8.68
N LYS A 190 1.51 -0.16 -8.95
CA LYS A 190 1.78 0.98 -9.82
C LYS A 190 2.80 1.90 -9.14
N VAL A 191 3.74 2.38 -9.93
CA VAL A 191 4.88 3.16 -9.46
C VAL A 191 4.50 4.64 -9.41
N PRO A 192 4.46 5.29 -8.24
CA PRO A 192 4.17 6.72 -8.15
C PRO A 192 5.32 7.55 -8.73
N VAL A 193 4.94 8.55 -9.50
CA VAL A 193 5.81 9.61 -10.02
C VAL A 193 5.05 10.93 -9.86
N TRP A 194 5.29 11.63 -8.76
CA TRP A 194 4.64 12.92 -8.48
C TRP A 194 5.47 14.05 -9.04
N LEU A 195 4.85 14.87 -9.82
CA LEU A 195 5.54 15.95 -10.53
C LEU A 195 4.93 17.30 -10.20
N ARG A 196 5.81 18.31 -10.10
CA ARG A 196 5.41 19.70 -9.98
C ARG A 196 5.77 20.45 -11.25
N PHE A 197 4.77 21.10 -11.85
CA PHE A 197 4.94 22.05 -12.93
C PHE A 197 5.03 23.45 -12.37
N THR A 198 6.01 24.23 -12.82
CA THR A 198 6.16 25.62 -12.41
C THR A 198 6.29 26.51 -13.65
N ALA A 199 5.49 27.55 -13.70
CA ALA A 199 5.58 28.57 -14.73
C ALA A 199 5.93 29.93 -14.12
N VAL A 200 6.91 30.60 -14.70
CA VAL A 200 7.30 31.96 -14.35
C VAL A 200 7.01 32.87 -15.54
N ASP A 201 6.32 33.98 -15.29
CA ASP A 201 6.02 34.97 -16.33
C ASP A 201 5.93 36.39 -15.74
N THR A 202 5.83 37.39 -16.58
CA THR A 202 5.73 38.78 -16.12
C THR A 202 4.38 39.03 -15.44
N PRO A 203 4.36 39.50 -14.18
CA PRO A 203 3.12 39.84 -13.49
C PRO A 203 2.47 41.10 -14.09
N GLY A 204 1.17 41.28 -13.80
CA GLY A 204 0.47 42.43 -14.32
C GLY A 204 -0.95 42.59 -13.78
N HIS A 205 -1.62 43.65 -14.28
CA HIS A 205 -3.02 43.92 -13.96
C HIS A 205 -3.93 43.06 -14.84
N GLY A 206 -4.93 42.39 -14.25
CA GLY A 206 -5.84 41.50 -14.98
C GLY A 206 -6.62 42.14 -16.12
N SER A 207 -6.80 43.51 -16.12
CA SER A 207 -7.47 44.22 -17.22
C SER A 207 -6.59 44.43 -18.46
N SER A 208 -5.30 44.10 -18.38
CA SER A 208 -4.35 44.29 -19.51
C SER A 208 -3.66 42.94 -19.80
N PRO A 209 -4.42 41.94 -20.31
CA PRO A 209 -3.89 40.60 -20.51
C PRO A 209 -2.80 40.58 -21.58
N ARG A 210 -1.76 39.78 -21.34
CA ARG A 210 -0.73 39.43 -22.32
C ARG A 210 -1.11 38.15 -23.05
N THR A 211 -0.37 37.78 -24.08
CA THR A 211 -0.58 36.56 -24.86
C THR A 211 -0.41 35.32 -23.97
N THR A 212 0.53 35.38 -23.01
CA THR A 212 0.79 34.31 -22.02
C THR A 212 0.87 34.91 -20.63
N SER A 213 0.66 34.05 -19.64
CA SER A 213 0.89 34.31 -18.22
C SER A 213 1.34 33.02 -17.54
N SER A 214 1.89 33.11 -16.34
CA SER A 214 2.24 31.92 -15.54
C SER A 214 1.05 30.98 -15.42
N VAL A 215 -0.14 31.48 -15.14
CA VAL A 215 -1.37 30.67 -15.00
C VAL A 215 -1.77 30.03 -16.33
N SER A 216 -1.76 30.79 -17.47
CA SER A 216 -2.13 30.22 -18.77
C SER A 216 -1.17 29.13 -19.23
N ARG A 217 0.12 29.24 -18.89
CA ARG A 217 1.13 28.17 -19.16
C ARG A 217 0.85 26.91 -18.36
N ILE A 218 0.52 27.02 -17.07
CA ILE A 218 0.13 25.86 -16.25
C ILE A 218 -1.13 25.20 -16.81
N VAL A 219 -2.17 25.98 -17.13
CA VAL A 219 -3.40 25.45 -17.74
C VAL A 219 -3.08 24.72 -19.05
N HIS A 220 -2.19 25.28 -19.89
CA HIS A 220 -1.78 24.63 -21.14
C HIS A 220 -1.04 23.31 -20.88
N ALA A 221 -0.08 23.27 -19.94
CA ALA A 221 0.63 22.05 -19.58
C ALA A 221 -0.32 20.95 -19.07
N LEU A 222 -1.24 21.31 -18.17
CA LEU A 222 -2.24 20.38 -17.66
C LEU A 222 -3.17 19.86 -18.76
N ASN A 223 -3.55 20.72 -19.70
CA ASN A 223 -4.38 20.31 -20.83
C ASN A 223 -3.63 19.35 -21.77
N LEU A 224 -2.33 19.57 -22.01
CA LEU A 224 -1.50 18.63 -22.78
C LEU A 224 -1.48 17.25 -22.12
N VAL A 225 -1.30 17.15 -20.80
CA VAL A 225 -1.35 15.87 -20.09
C VAL A 225 -2.73 15.22 -20.23
N ARG A 226 -3.82 15.97 -20.04
CA ARG A 226 -5.20 15.47 -20.09
C ARG A 226 -5.61 14.96 -21.47
N GLU A 227 -5.21 15.67 -22.53
CA GLU A 227 -5.60 15.36 -23.91
C GLU A 227 -4.73 14.30 -24.58
N ASN A 228 -3.60 13.94 -23.96
CA ASN A 228 -2.69 12.91 -24.43
C ASN A 228 -2.54 11.79 -23.39
N PRO A 229 -3.60 11.00 -23.15
CA PRO A 229 -3.53 9.87 -22.24
C PRO A 229 -2.52 8.84 -22.77
N PHE A 230 -1.80 8.19 -21.86
CA PHE A 230 -0.86 7.15 -22.25
C PHE A 230 -1.57 5.98 -22.94
N GLU A 231 -0.88 5.38 -23.91
CA GLU A 231 -1.38 4.24 -24.64
C GLU A 231 -1.62 3.03 -23.70
N PRO A 232 -2.75 2.33 -23.86
CA PRO A 232 -3.04 1.16 -23.05
C PRO A 232 -2.13 -0.01 -23.42
N ARG A 233 -1.67 -0.74 -22.38
CA ARG A 233 -0.86 -1.94 -22.52
C ARG A 233 -1.11 -2.92 -21.38
N ILE A 234 -0.91 -4.19 -21.62
CA ILE A 234 -1.05 -5.25 -20.62
C ILE A 234 0.30 -5.89 -20.37
N ILE A 235 0.85 -5.63 -19.21
CA ILE A 235 2.09 -6.25 -18.72
C ILE A 235 1.82 -7.66 -18.17
N PRO A 236 2.83 -8.55 -18.08
CA PRO A 236 2.63 -9.95 -17.68
C PRO A 236 1.91 -10.13 -16.33
N SER A 237 2.27 -9.36 -15.31
CA SER A 237 1.63 -9.41 -13.99
C SER A 237 0.14 -9.02 -14.04
N VAL A 238 -0.21 -7.96 -14.79
CA VAL A 238 -1.58 -7.51 -15.00
C VAL A 238 -2.38 -8.53 -15.83
N ASP A 239 -1.77 -9.12 -16.86
CA ASP A 239 -2.40 -10.19 -17.67
C ASP A 239 -2.78 -11.40 -16.80
N THR A 240 -1.85 -11.83 -15.94
CA THR A 240 -2.09 -12.93 -15.01
C THR A 240 -3.20 -12.58 -14.03
N TYR A 241 -3.20 -11.36 -13.49
CA TYR A 241 -4.23 -10.87 -12.59
C TYR A 241 -5.61 -10.87 -13.24
N PHE A 242 -5.77 -10.26 -14.41
CA PHE A 242 -7.06 -10.24 -15.12
C PHE A 242 -7.55 -11.64 -15.49
N LYS A 243 -6.68 -12.52 -16.01
CA LYS A 243 -7.03 -13.91 -16.29
C LYS A 243 -7.53 -14.66 -15.06
N SER A 244 -6.92 -14.39 -13.90
CA SER A 244 -7.36 -15.01 -12.65
C SER A 244 -8.74 -14.51 -12.21
N LEU A 245 -9.02 -13.22 -12.41
CA LEU A 245 -10.34 -12.63 -12.15
C LEU A 245 -11.40 -13.16 -13.11
N SER A 246 -11.08 -13.34 -14.41
CA SER A 246 -12.02 -13.79 -15.43
C SER A 246 -12.66 -15.14 -15.12
N LEU A 247 -11.94 -16.01 -14.41
CA LEU A 247 -12.43 -17.33 -14.01
C LEU A 247 -13.69 -17.29 -13.12
N LYS A 248 -14.06 -16.10 -12.64
CA LYS A 248 -15.18 -15.86 -11.72
C LYS A 248 -16.25 -14.94 -12.29
N MET A 249 -15.99 -14.39 -13.46
CA MET A 249 -16.93 -13.54 -14.17
C MET A 249 -17.71 -14.35 -15.17
N THR A 250 -18.81 -13.82 -15.65
CA THR A 250 -19.66 -14.46 -16.67
C THR A 250 -19.86 -13.51 -17.86
N GLY A 251 -20.22 -14.09 -19.01
CA GLY A 251 -20.55 -13.31 -20.20
C GLY A 251 -19.37 -12.52 -20.79
N LYS A 252 -19.67 -11.34 -21.32
CA LYS A 252 -18.67 -10.49 -22.02
C LYS A 252 -17.55 -10.00 -21.13
N GLU A 253 -17.81 -9.78 -19.87
CA GLU A 253 -16.80 -9.31 -18.90
C GLU A 253 -15.76 -10.41 -18.67
N ALA A 254 -16.19 -11.66 -18.47
CA ALA A 254 -15.28 -12.80 -18.35
C ALA A 254 -14.39 -12.97 -19.60
N GLU A 255 -14.97 -12.83 -20.79
CA GLU A 255 -14.24 -12.92 -22.06
C GLU A 255 -13.20 -11.78 -22.17
N ALA A 256 -13.58 -10.55 -21.81
CA ALA A 256 -12.70 -9.41 -21.86
C ALA A 256 -11.52 -9.55 -20.87
N PHE A 257 -11.77 -9.96 -19.64
CA PHE A 257 -10.73 -10.16 -18.62
C PHE A 257 -9.81 -11.36 -18.96
N ALA A 258 -10.34 -12.42 -19.53
CA ALA A 258 -9.53 -13.55 -19.99
C ALA A 258 -8.60 -13.19 -21.17
N ASN A 259 -8.96 -12.19 -21.96
CA ASN A 259 -8.27 -11.81 -23.19
C ASN A 259 -8.07 -10.28 -23.28
N MET A 260 -7.75 -9.62 -22.18
CA MET A 260 -7.72 -8.16 -22.06
C MET A 260 -6.92 -7.48 -23.17
N LYS A 261 -5.82 -8.10 -23.63
CA LYS A 261 -5.00 -7.60 -24.75
C LYS A 261 -5.79 -7.35 -26.04
N ASN A 262 -6.87 -8.11 -26.26
CA ASN A 262 -7.70 -7.96 -27.45
C ASN A 262 -8.73 -6.84 -27.32
N PHE A 263 -9.05 -6.42 -26.12
CA PHE A 263 -10.10 -5.44 -25.82
C PHE A 263 -9.57 -4.04 -25.55
N ILE A 264 -8.37 -3.91 -24.94
CA ILE A 264 -7.83 -2.62 -24.51
C ILE A 264 -7.56 -1.63 -25.66
N GLY A 265 -7.47 -2.08 -26.91
CA GLY A 265 -7.33 -1.20 -28.08
C GLY A 265 -8.63 -0.48 -28.47
N SER A 266 -9.80 -0.92 -27.98
CA SER A 266 -11.09 -0.28 -28.25
C SER A 266 -11.29 0.94 -27.34
N LYS A 267 -11.54 2.10 -27.93
CA LYS A 267 -11.84 3.33 -27.16
C LYS A 267 -13.14 3.22 -26.38
N GLU A 268 -14.13 2.54 -26.96
CA GLU A 268 -15.43 2.29 -26.33
C GLU A 268 -15.26 1.42 -25.08
N TYR A 269 -14.49 0.33 -25.19
CA TYR A 269 -14.22 -0.54 -24.05
C TYR A 269 -13.41 0.18 -22.95
N GLN A 270 -12.43 1.01 -23.33
CA GLN A 270 -11.66 1.79 -22.36
C GLN A 270 -12.54 2.79 -21.59
N ALA A 271 -13.48 3.45 -22.25
CA ALA A 271 -14.40 4.36 -21.60
C ALA A 271 -15.35 3.62 -20.65
N GLU A 272 -15.90 2.48 -21.08
CA GLU A 272 -16.75 1.62 -20.26
C GLU A 272 -15.99 1.11 -19.02
N LEU A 273 -14.76 0.62 -19.19
CA LEU A 273 -13.92 0.13 -18.09
C LEU A 273 -13.55 1.27 -17.14
N GLN A 274 -13.28 2.47 -17.64
CA GLN A 274 -12.96 3.63 -16.80
C GLN A 274 -14.15 4.05 -15.94
N GLU A 275 -15.37 3.97 -16.45
CA GLU A 275 -16.58 4.34 -15.74
C GLU A 275 -17.01 3.26 -14.73
N SER A 276 -16.97 1.99 -15.15
CA SER A 276 -17.42 0.86 -14.30
C SER A 276 -16.39 0.46 -13.24
N SER A 277 -15.10 0.52 -13.58
CA SER A 277 -14.01 0.04 -12.73
C SER A 277 -12.72 0.84 -12.94
N PRO A 278 -12.64 2.09 -12.40
CA PRO A 278 -11.47 2.98 -12.58
C PRO A 278 -10.13 2.32 -12.20
N SER A 279 -10.12 1.46 -11.17
CA SER A 279 -8.93 0.74 -10.73
C SER A 279 -8.44 -0.25 -11.80
N TYR A 280 -9.34 -1.02 -12.40
CA TYR A 280 -8.95 -1.93 -13.49
C TYR A 280 -8.51 -1.17 -14.74
N HIS A 281 -9.17 -0.04 -15.06
CA HIS A 281 -8.71 0.84 -16.12
C HIS A 281 -7.28 1.35 -15.85
N ALA A 282 -6.99 1.76 -14.62
CA ALA A 282 -5.66 2.25 -14.22
C ALA A 282 -4.56 1.17 -14.35
N LEU A 283 -4.89 -0.12 -14.26
CA LEU A 283 -3.95 -1.22 -14.49
C LEU A 283 -3.65 -1.46 -15.97
N THR A 284 -4.36 -0.83 -16.90
CA THR A 284 -4.12 -0.98 -18.34
C THR A 284 -3.18 0.08 -18.92
N ARG A 285 -2.75 1.07 -18.15
CA ARG A 285 -1.90 2.18 -18.64
C ARG A 285 -1.22 2.95 -17.52
N ASP A 286 -0.28 3.79 -17.88
CA ASP A 286 0.17 4.87 -17.01
C ASP A 286 -0.96 5.90 -16.87
N THR A 287 -1.07 6.51 -15.71
CA THR A 287 -2.14 7.47 -15.40
C THR A 287 -1.57 8.71 -14.75
N CYS A 288 -2.15 9.89 -14.98
CA CYS A 288 -1.85 11.10 -14.24
C CYS A 288 -3.15 11.79 -13.80
N SER A 289 -3.25 12.09 -12.53
CA SER A 289 -4.33 12.86 -11.91
C SER A 289 -3.86 14.28 -11.63
N LEU A 290 -4.66 15.26 -12.01
CA LEU A 290 -4.41 16.68 -11.74
C LEU A 290 -4.92 16.97 -10.33
N THR A 291 -4.01 17.15 -9.36
CA THR A 291 -4.39 17.15 -7.92
C THR A 291 -4.28 18.53 -7.28
N MET A 292 -3.25 19.31 -7.59
CA MET A 292 -3.05 20.61 -6.98
C MET A 292 -2.83 21.71 -8.02
N LEU A 293 -3.34 22.91 -7.74
CA LEU A 293 -3.21 24.08 -8.61
C LEU A 293 -2.99 25.34 -7.75
N GLU A 294 -1.92 26.06 -8.04
CA GLU A 294 -1.54 27.29 -7.36
C GLU A 294 -1.47 28.46 -8.35
N GLY A 295 -2.02 29.59 -7.97
CA GLY A 295 -2.02 30.79 -8.81
C GLY A 295 -2.13 32.07 -7.99
N SER A 296 -2.84 33.09 -8.52
CA SER A 296 -3.06 34.35 -7.81
C SER A 296 -4.09 34.18 -6.69
N GLN A 297 -3.85 34.86 -5.57
CA GLN A 297 -4.82 35.00 -4.47
C GLN A 297 -5.81 36.16 -4.71
N LYS A 298 -5.66 36.92 -5.80
CA LYS A 298 -6.49 38.08 -6.12
C LYS A 298 -6.89 38.10 -7.58
N ILE A 299 -8.20 38.22 -7.85
CA ILE A 299 -8.80 38.06 -9.18
C ILE A 299 -8.26 39.04 -10.23
N ASN A 300 -7.85 40.25 -9.83
CA ASN A 300 -7.36 41.27 -10.73
C ASN A 300 -5.83 41.37 -10.87
N VAL A 301 -5.12 40.34 -10.38
CA VAL A 301 -3.64 40.27 -10.43
C VAL A 301 -3.20 39.04 -11.21
N VAL A 302 -2.37 39.24 -12.24
CA VAL A 302 -1.63 38.16 -12.90
C VAL A 302 -0.38 37.85 -12.08
N PRO A 303 -0.25 36.64 -11.50
CA PRO A 303 0.88 36.34 -10.62
C PRO A 303 2.18 36.12 -11.41
N PRO A 304 3.35 36.40 -10.80
CA PRO A 304 4.64 36.10 -11.43
C PRO A 304 4.94 34.61 -11.55
N VAL A 305 4.37 33.81 -10.66
CA VAL A 305 4.56 32.34 -10.58
C VAL A 305 3.20 31.67 -10.46
N ALA A 306 3.03 30.57 -11.15
CA ALA A 306 1.94 29.61 -10.94
C ALA A 306 2.54 28.20 -10.94
N ALA A 307 1.89 27.27 -10.24
CA ALA A 307 2.33 25.90 -10.17
C ALA A 307 1.14 24.93 -10.17
N ALA A 308 1.42 23.69 -10.50
CA ALA A 308 0.49 22.57 -10.36
C ALA A 308 1.24 21.32 -9.94
N GLU A 309 0.61 20.44 -9.19
CA GLU A 309 1.12 19.11 -8.91
C GLU A 309 0.20 18.07 -9.50
N ILE A 310 0.82 17.01 -10.03
CA ILE A 310 0.12 15.89 -10.64
C ILE A 310 0.60 14.60 -10.00
N ASP A 311 -0.35 13.72 -9.64
CA ASP A 311 -0.07 12.35 -9.20
C ASP A 311 -0.10 11.44 -10.43
N CYS A 312 1.09 11.07 -10.91
CA CYS A 312 1.24 10.09 -11.96
C CYS A 312 1.56 8.71 -11.35
N ARG A 313 1.00 7.66 -11.95
CA ARG A 313 1.20 6.26 -11.58
C ARG A 313 1.52 5.47 -12.84
N MET A 314 2.76 5.02 -12.96
CA MET A 314 3.19 4.22 -14.11
C MET A 314 3.05 2.72 -13.84
N LEU A 315 2.95 1.90 -14.88
CA LEU A 315 3.09 0.46 -14.79
C LEU A 315 4.58 0.10 -14.53
N PRO A 316 4.86 -1.00 -13.81
CA PRO A 316 6.23 -1.35 -13.41
C PRO A 316 7.02 -2.06 -14.54
N ASP A 317 6.91 -1.61 -15.79
CA ASP A 317 7.56 -2.17 -16.98
C ASP A 317 8.52 -1.22 -17.69
N ARG A 318 8.73 -0.03 -17.11
CA ARG A 318 9.68 0.99 -17.58
C ARG A 318 10.22 1.80 -16.41
N THR A 319 11.33 2.51 -16.59
CA THR A 319 11.92 3.32 -15.53
C THR A 319 11.17 4.63 -15.30
N SER A 320 11.30 5.18 -14.09
CA SER A 320 10.71 6.48 -13.75
C SER A 320 11.35 7.62 -14.55
N GLU A 321 12.64 7.51 -14.88
CA GLU A 321 13.38 8.47 -15.70
C GLU A 321 12.81 8.57 -17.12
N GLU A 322 12.53 7.42 -17.75
CA GLU A 322 11.89 7.36 -19.07
C GLU A 322 10.51 8.02 -19.04
N PHE A 323 9.72 7.73 -18.02
CA PHE A 323 8.39 8.31 -17.84
C PHE A 323 8.47 9.83 -17.63
N ILE A 324 9.35 10.31 -16.75
CA ILE A 324 9.57 11.74 -16.49
C ILE A 324 10.01 12.47 -17.76
N GLN A 325 10.85 11.84 -18.58
CA GLN A 325 11.30 12.42 -19.83
C GLN A 325 10.16 12.56 -20.85
N ASP A 326 9.24 11.59 -20.93
CA ASP A 326 8.06 11.67 -21.78
C ASP A 326 7.16 12.84 -21.35
N ILE A 327 6.89 12.99 -20.03
CA ILE A 327 6.13 14.13 -19.52
C ILE A 327 6.81 15.46 -19.84
N LYS A 328 8.13 15.59 -19.64
CA LYS A 328 8.88 16.80 -19.96
C LYS A 328 8.74 17.16 -21.44
N THR A 329 8.85 16.18 -22.32
CA THR A 329 8.70 16.36 -23.76
C THR A 329 7.28 16.77 -24.12
N LEU A 330 6.27 16.13 -23.51
CA LEU A 330 4.86 16.45 -23.75
C LEU A 330 4.52 17.90 -23.37
N VAL A 331 5.02 18.39 -22.24
CA VAL A 331 4.67 19.75 -21.74
C VAL A 331 5.64 20.83 -22.18
N GLU A 332 6.69 20.53 -22.94
CA GLU A 332 7.65 21.51 -23.47
C GLU A 332 6.99 22.70 -24.14
N PRO A 333 5.94 22.53 -25.01
CA PRO A 333 5.28 23.64 -25.68
C PRO A 333 4.63 24.65 -24.72
N ALA A 334 4.28 24.23 -23.48
CA ALA A 334 3.71 25.12 -22.48
C ALA A 334 4.76 26.02 -21.80
N GLY A 335 6.04 25.73 -21.95
CA GLY A 335 7.14 26.51 -21.37
C GLY A 335 7.13 26.48 -19.83
N VAL A 336 6.81 25.33 -19.24
CA VAL A 336 6.86 25.09 -17.80
C VAL A 336 8.14 24.33 -17.40
N THR A 337 8.58 24.52 -16.17
CA THR A 337 9.62 23.68 -15.58
C THR A 337 8.96 22.49 -14.89
N VAL A 338 9.49 21.28 -15.11
CA VAL A 338 9.03 20.04 -14.44
C VAL A 338 10.07 19.63 -13.41
N SER A 339 9.66 19.56 -12.15
CA SER A 339 10.44 19.01 -11.04
C SER A 339 9.77 17.76 -10.47
N VAL A 340 10.59 16.84 -9.97
CA VAL A 340 10.12 15.61 -9.32
C VAL A 340 9.86 15.92 -7.85
N VAL A 341 8.68 15.58 -7.38
CA VAL A 341 8.32 15.62 -5.96
C VAL A 341 8.61 14.27 -5.32
N LEU A 342 8.21 13.19 -6.00
CA LEU A 342 8.45 11.81 -5.61
C LEU A 342 8.56 10.94 -6.86
N ALA A 343 9.48 9.98 -6.86
CA ALA A 343 9.54 8.95 -7.88
C ALA A 343 10.10 7.67 -7.27
N PHE A 344 9.39 6.55 -7.44
CA PHE A 344 9.84 5.23 -7.00
C PHE A 344 10.37 4.42 -8.17
N SER A 345 11.12 3.37 -7.85
CA SER A 345 11.61 2.39 -8.82
C SER A 345 10.55 1.32 -9.10
N PRO A 346 10.43 0.83 -10.33
CA PRO A 346 9.56 -0.31 -10.64
C PRO A 346 10.19 -1.61 -10.17
N ALA A 347 9.43 -2.45 -9.49
CA ALA A 347 9.88 -3.79 -9.09
C ALA A 347 8.70 -4.77 -9.00
N VAL A 348 8.98 -6.04 -9.29
CA VAL A 348 7.99 -7.13 -9.27
C VAL A 348 8.60 -8.33 -8.54
N SER A 349 7.94 -8.80 -7.48
CA SER A 349 8.34 -10.02 -6.77
C SER A 349 7.96 -11.28 -7.54
N SER A 350 8.77 -12.32 -7.44
CA SER A 350 8.60 -13.55 -8.20
C SER A 350 7.44 -14.40 -7.68
N VAL A 351 6.53 -14.81 -8.57
CA VAL A 351 5.50 -15.81 -8.23
C VAL A 351 6.09 -17.22 -8.08
N ASP A 352 7.30 -17.45 -8.56
CA ASP A 352 8.00 -18.75 -8.49
C ASP A 352 8.90 -18.85 -7.25
N SER A 353 8.94 -17.82 -6.39
CA SER A 353 9.71 -17.87 -5.15
C SER A 353 9.16 -18.91 -4.18
N GLU A 354 10.03 -19.45 -3.33
CA GLU A 354 9.62 -20.43 -2.32
C GLU A 354 8.55 -19.87 -1.37
N PHE A 355 8.62 -18.57 -1.03
CA PHE A 355 7.67 -17.98 -0.10
C PHE A 355 6.29 -17.73 -0.74
N PHE A 356 6.22 -17.24 -1.99
CA PHE A 356 4.94 -17.13 -2.70
C PHE A 356 4.24 -18.47 -2.81
N GLN A 357 4.98 -19.51 -3.23
CA GLN A 357 4.45 -20.87 -3.36
C GLN A 357 4.03 -21.45 -2.00
N HIS A 358 4.76 -21.12 -0.93
CA HIS A 358 4.41 -21.52 0.42
C HIS A 358 3.10 -20.84 0.88
N ILE A 359 2.97 -19.51 0.73
CA ILE A 359 1.72 -18.79 1.05
C ILE A 359 0.54 -19.45 0.30
N ALA A 360 0.69 -19.68 -1.00
CA ALA A 360 -0.35 -20.28 -1.83
C ALA A 360 -0.75 -21.68 -1.33
N LYS A 361 0.23 -22.54 -1.08
CA LYS A 361 0.03 -23.91 -0.62
C LYS A 361 -0.66 -23.99 0.76
N VAL A 362 -0.19 -23.19 1.71
CA VAL A 362 -0.74 -23.20 3.08
C VAL A 362 -2.15 -22.61 3.09
N THR A 363 -2.38 -21.50 2.38
CA THR A 363 -3.70 -20.90 2.25
C THR A 363 -4.71 -21.88 1.63
N GLN A 364 -4.35 -22.61 0.57
CA GLN A 364 -5.22 -23.62 -0.02
C GLN A 364 -5.46 -24.82 0.91
N LYS A 365 -4.52 -25.17 1.74
CA LYS A 365 -4.68 -26.23 2.76
C LYS A 365 -5.67 -25.80 3.85
N ILE A 366 -5.60 -24.54 4.31
CA ILE A 366 -6.51 -23.98 5.32
C ILE A 366 -7.91 -23.75 4.74
N HIS A 367 -7.97 -23.29 3.48
CA HIS A 367 -9.19 -22.97 2.74
C HIS A 367 -9.30 -23.83 1.48
N PRO A 368 -9.69 -25.12 1.60
CA PRO A 368 -9.80 -26.02 0.44
C PRO A 368 -10.72 -25.45 -0.64
N GLY A 369 -10.26 -25.52 -1.89
CA GLY A 369 -10.99 -24.97 -3.05
C GLY A 369 -10.80 -23.49 -3.27
N SER A 370 -10.06 -22.78 -2.40
CA SER A 370 -9.74 -21.37 -2.63
C SER A 370 -8.81 -21.18 -3.82
N ARG A 371 -8.89 -20.02 -4.43
CA ARG A 371 -7.97 -19.60 -5.50
C ARG A 371 -6.95 -18.60 -4.95
N ILE A 372 -5.72 -18.74 -5.39
CA ILE A 372 -4.64 -17.80 -5.13
C ILE A 372 -4.37 -17.02 -6.41
N VAL A 373 -4.35 -15.70 -6.30
CA VAL A 373 -4.22 -14.77 -7.42
C VAL A 373 -3.06 -13.83 -7.14
N PRO A 374 -2.02 -13.80 -7.98
CA PRO A 374 -1.03 -12.74 -7.90
C PRO A 374 -1.71 -11.41 -8.26
N ALA A 375 -1.57 -10.40 -7.42
CA ALA A 375 -2.26 -9.12 -7.57
C ALA A 375 -1.28 -7.98 -7.87
N VAL A 376 -1.82 -6.94 -8.51
CA VAL A 376 -1.13 -5.67 -8.76
C VAL A 376 -1.92 -4.57 -8.05
N SER A 377 -1.30 -3.88 -7.10
CA SER A 377 -1.92 -2.74 -6.44
C SER A 377 -1.91 -1.49 -7.33
N THR A 378 -2.98 -0.71 -7.29
CA THR A 378 -3.02 0.64 -7.89
C THR A 378 -2.42 1.71 -6.97
N GLY A 379 -2.42 1.46 -5.66
CA GLY A 379 -1.71 2.21 -4.63
C GLY A 379 -0.23 1.83 -4.55
N PHE A 380 0.50 2.43 -3.63
CA PHE A 380 1.85 2.01 -3.25
C PHE A 380 1.85 1.47 -1.81
N THR A 381 2.88 0.76 -1.44
CA THR A 381 3.14 0.27 -0.08
C THR A 381 4.65 0.33 0.18
N ASP A 382 5.08 0.21 1.42
CA ASP A 382 6.51 0.12 1.79
C ASP A 382 7.26 -1.05 1.13
N SER A 383 6.54 -1.99 0.50
CA SER A 383 7.15 -3.11 -0.24
C SER A 383 8.07 -2.67 -1.39
N HIS A 384 7.88 -1.46 -1.95
CA HIS A 384 8.77 -0.98 -3.01
C HIS A 384 10.20 -0.77 -2.49
N PHE A 385 10.38 -0.26 -1.28
CA PHE A 385 11.71 -0.07 -0.69
C PHE A 385 12.47 -1.39 -0.52
N THR A 386 11.78 -2.43 -0.06
CA THR A 386 12.39 -3.75 0.13
C THR A 386 12.62 -4.47 -1.20
N ARG A 387 11.75 -4.26 -2.20
CA ARG A 387 11.97 -4.72 -3.58
C ARG A 387 13.18 -4.06 -4.24
N ASP A 388 13.46 -2.79 -3.96
CA ASP A 388 14.65 -2.08 -4.43
C ASP A 388 15.95 -2.69 -3.90
N LEU A 389 15.90 -3.36 -2.74
CA LEU A 389 17.00 -4.18 -2.20
C LEU A 389 17.10 -5.58 -2.86
N GLY A 390 16.21 -5.91 -3.79
CA GLY A 390 16.13 -7.23 -4.41
C GLY A 390 15.47 -8.30 -3.55
N ILE A 391 14.72 -7.91 -2.51
CA ILE A 391 14.00 -8.81 -1.62
C ILE A 391 12.60 -9.07 -2.19
N ASP A 392 12.21 -10.34 -2.32
CA ASP A 392 10.85 -10.70 -2.72
C ASP A 392 9.83 -10.29 -1.64
N SER A 393 9.03 -9.28 -1.94
CA SER A 393 8.08 -8.68 -0.99
C SER A 393 6.65 -8.88 -1.45
N TYR A 394 5.82 -9.44 -0.57
CA TYR A 394 4.43 -9.82 -0.86
C TYR A 394 3.48 -9.08 0.06
N GLY A 395 2.49 -8.39 -0.55
CA GLY A 395 1.37 -7.88 0.21
C GLY A 395 0.36 -8.98 0.45
N PHE A 396 0.19 -9.40 1.72
CA PHE A 396 -0.77 -10.45 2.05
C PHE A 396 -1.25 -10.39 3.50
N ASN A 397 -2.55 -10.14 3.64
CA ASN A 397 -3.28 -10.29 4.89
C ASN A 397 -4.42 -11.29 4.65
N PRO A 398 -4.37 -12.53 5.21
CA PRO A 398 -5.34 -13.58 4.91
C PRO A 398 -6.74 -13.38 5.52
N VAL A 399 -7.09 -12.17 5.93
CA VAL A 399 -8.45 -11.83 6.34
C VAL A 399 -9.40 -12.01 5.16
N LEU A 400 -10.47 -12.77 5.39
CA LEU A 400 -11.49 -13.05 4.38
C LEU A 400 -12.66 -12.08 4.52
N PHE A 401 -12.87 -11.26 3.49
CA PHE A 401 -13.96 -10.28 3.43
C PHE A 401 -15.15 -10.85 2.63
N ASP A 402 -16.35 -10.69 3.19
CA ASP A 402 -17.59 -10.91 2.44
C ASP A 402 -17.81 -9.81 1.39
N SER A 403 -18.68 -10.07 0.42
CA SER A 403 -19.03 -9.06 -0.59
C SER A 403 -19.61 -7.81 0.08
N GLY A 404 -18.93 -6.67 -0.09
CA GLY A 404 -19.29 -5.38 0.52
C GLY A 404 -18.65 -5.07 1.86
N ASP A 405 -17.89 -5.98 2.45
CA ASP A 405 -17.18 -5.74 3.73
C ASP A 405 -15.88 -4.93 3.55
N TRP A 406 -15.32 -4.93 2.35
CA TRP A 406 -14.17 -4.09 1.98
C TRP A 406 -14.63 -2.64 1.80
N THR A 407 -14.89 -1.96 2.91
CA THR A 407 -15.38 -0.58 2.91
C THR A 407 -14.61 0.27 3.90
N GLY A 408 -14.48 1.53 3.58
CA GLY A 408 -13.95 2.54 4.50
C GLY A 408 -12.44 2.73 4.48
N VAL A 409 -11.64 1.90 3.78
CA VAL A 409 -10.21 2.17 3.57
C VAL A 409 -10.07 3.55 2.93
N HIS A 410 -9.32 4.44 3.57
CA HIS A 410 -9.25 5.89 3.29
C HIS A 410 -10.61 6.62 3.28
N GLY A 411 -11.71 5.91 3.56
CA GLY A 411 -13.08 6.45 3.62
C GLY A 411 -13.65 6.51 5.03
N ASN A 412 -14.98 6.45 5.14
CA ASN A 412 -15.70 6.47 6.41
C ASN A 412 -16.15 5.06 6.80
N ASN A 413 -16.32 4.83 8.11
CA ASN A 413 -16.83 3.57 8.66
C ASN A 413 -15.97 2.35 8.31
N GLU A 414 -14.66 2.54 8.28
CA GLU A 414 -13.69 1.45 8.15
C GLU A 414 -13.92 0.43 9.26
N ARG A 415 -14.07 -0.83 8.87
CA ARG A 415 -14.41 -1.90 9.81
C ARG A 415 -13.97 -3.26 9.31
N VAL A 416 -13.68 -4.14 10.23
CA VAL A 416 -13.38 -5.55 9.96
C VAL A 416 -14.31 -6.45 10.76
N LYS A 417 -14.82 -7.52 10.15
CA LYS A 417 -15.60 -8.53 10.87
C LYS A 417 -14.70 -9.25 11.87
N VAL A 418 -15.09 -9.24 13.14
CA VAL A 418 -14.26 -9.81 14.24
C VAL A 418 -13.87 -11.26 13.97
N THR A 419 -14.81 -12.07 13.49
CA THR A 419 -14.53 -13.49 13.18
C THR A 419 -13.56 -13.66 12.01
N SER A 420 -13.63 -12.81 10.98
CA SER A 420 -12.71 -12.83 9.85
C SER A 420 -11.31 -12.36 10.25
N PHE A 421 -11.23 -11.34 11.10
CA PHE A 421 -9.95 -10.87 11.66
C PHE A 421 -9.25 -11.94 12.50
N LEU A 422 -10.00 -12.58 13.41
CA LEU A 422 -9.45 -13.68 14.24
C LEU A 422 -8.98 -14.85 13.38
N GLN A 423 -9.77 -15.26 12.38
CA GLN A 423 -9.38 -16.34 11.47
C GLN A 423 -8.15 -15.94 10.64
N GLY A 424 -8.12 -14.72 10.08
CA GLY A 424 -6.97 -14.23 9.32
C GLY A 424 -5.70 -14.16 10.16
N THR A 425 -5.80 -13.77 11.44
CA THR A 425 -4.67 -13.79 12.37
C THR A 425 -4.13 -15.21 12.58
N GLU A 426 -5.03 -16.20 12.71
CA GLU A 426 -4.63 -17.60 12.84
C GLU A 426 -4.03 -18.14 11.53
N ASP A 427 -4.61 -17.81 10.40
CA ASP A 427 -4.13 -18.21 9.09
C ASP A 427 -2.72 -17.64 8.82
N LEU A 428 -2.49 -16.37 9.14
CA LEU A 428 -1.18 -15.74 9.02
C LEU A 428 -0.14 -16.45 9.91
N HIS A 429 -0.51 -16.76 11.16
CA HIS A 429 0.39 -17.50 12.05
C HIS A 429 0.75 -18.88 11.49
N GLN A 430 -0.20 -19.60 10.91
CA GLN A 430 0.07 -20.90 10.28
C GLN A 430 0.99 -20.76 9.05
N ILE A 431 0.79 -19.73 8.23
CA ILE A 431 1.65 -19.46 7.08
C ILE A 431 3.07 -19.16 7.53
N VAL A 432 3.23 -18.24 8.47
CA VAL A 432 4.55 -17.83 8.95
C VAL A 432 5.23 -18.99 9.68
N SER A 433 4.56 -19.64 10.64
CA SER A 433 5.17 -20.71 11.44
C SER A 433 5.58 -21.92 10.62
N GLN A 434 4.76 -22.36 9.65
CA GLN A 434 5.12 -23.48 8.76
C GLN A 434 6.24 -23.12 7.77
N PHE A 435 6.57 -21.84 7.58
CA PHE A 435 7.68 -21.40 6.73
C PHE A 435 9.01 -21.33 7.50
N VAL A 436 8.96 -21.01 8.79
CA VAL A 436 10.16 -20.72 9.58
C VAL A 436 10.52 -21.82 10.59
N ILE A 437 9.63 -22.78 10.83
CA ILE A 437 9.89 -23.94 11.69
C ILE A 437 10.25 -25.14 10.81
N ASP A 438 11.26 -25.93 11.24
CA ASP A 438 11.68 -27.17 10.57
C ASP A 438 10.62 -28.29 10.64
#